data_81f3b656f701aec9d483f0900ffc3453
#
_entry.id   81f3b656f701aec9d483f0900ffc3453
#
_cell.length_a   1.000
_cell.length_b   1.000
_cell.length_c   1.000
_cell.angle_alpha   90.00
_cell.angle_beta   90.00
_cell.angle_gamma   90.00
#
_symmetry.space_group_name_H-M   'P 1'
#
loop_
_entity.id
_entity.type
_entity.pdbx_description
1 polymer ?
#
loop_
_entity_poly.entity_id
_entity_poly.type
_entity_poly.pdbx_seq_one_letter_code
_entity_poly.pdbx_strand_id
1 'polypeptide(L)'
;LRTLLRITNDMIKMFEEDKVIIAPDLKVKDLQAKNMELDEIIEYAIAKGYATEDILFPADAFCPEFVEMLHHDRAILKRLNTDWEQEHDDPKFDKFKENLRHKFFDKEINPSGKLVLFSESVDTLDYLYDRLTNEIGRTDVLMVTASNRNRLAQTIRENFDANYKSDSMEYNIIITSDV
;
A
#
# COMPACT_ATOMS: atom_id res chain seq x y z
N LEU A 1 -1.47 6.45 -6.51
CA LEU A 1 -1.38 6.86 -7.91
C LEU A 1 -1.09 5.66 -8.82
N ARG A 2 -0.04 4.85 -8.56
CA ARG A 2 0.32 3.64 -9.34
C ARG A 2 -0.83 2.64 -9.45
N THR A 3 -1.52 2.35 -8.34
CA THR A 3 -2.69 1.47 -8.32
C THR A 3 -3.82 1.99 -9.22
N LEU A 4 -4.09 3.30 -9.17
CA LEU A 4 -5.13 3.91 -10.00
C LEU A 4 -4.76 3.83 -11.49
N LEU A 5 -3.53 4.15 -11.85
CA LEU A 5 -3.03 4.03 -13.22
C LEU A 5 -3.15 2.58 -13.74
N ARG A 6 -2.83 1.59 -12.90
CA ARG A 6 -2.99 0.18 -13.26
C ARG A 6 -4.45 -0.19 -13.49
N ILE A 7 -5.35 0.16 -12.56
CA ILE A 7 -6.79 -0.10 -12.74
C ILE A 7 -7.31 0.53 -14.02
N THR A 8 -6.88 1.75 -14.34
CA THR A 8 -7.28 2.42 -15.60
C THR A 8 -6.74 1.67 -16.82
N ASN A 9 -5.51 1.16 -16.78
CA ASN A 9 -4.95 0.34 -17.87
C ASN A 9 -5.74 -0.98 -18.03
N ASP A 10 -6.08 -1.65 -16.91
CA ASP A 10 -6.87 -2.88 -16.94
C ASP A 10 -8.27 -2.64 -17.51
N MET A 11 -8.90 -1.52 -17.15
CA MET A 11 -10.18 -1.14 -17.76
C MET A 11 -10.06 -0.93 -19.27
N ILE A 12 -9.04 -0.21 -19.75
CA ILE A 12 -8.80 -0.02 -21.18
C ILE A 12 -8.59 -1.37 -21.88
N LYS A 13 -7.80 -2.27 -21.27
CA LYS A 13 -7.58 -3.62 -21.79
C LYS A 13 -8.88 -4.41 -21.94
N MET A 14 -9.84 -4.29 -21.00
CA MET A 14 -11.16 -4.91 -21.11
C MET A 14 -11.89 -4.47 -22.39
N PHE A 15 -11.80 -3.18 -22.74
CA PHE A 15 -12.41 -2.68 -23.98
C PHE A 15 -11.64 -3.13 -25.25
N GLU A 16 -10.32 -3.17 -25.19
CA GLU A 16 -9.46 -3.62 -26.31
C GLU A 16 -9.67 -5.13 -26.60
N GLU A 17 -9.94 -5.93 -25.57
CA GLU A 17 -10.19 -7.37 -25.68
C GLU A 17 -11.67 -7.72 -25.89
N ASP A 18 -12.56 -6.71 -25.97
CA ASP A 18 -14.02 -6.89 -26.11
C ASP A 18 -14.62 -7.75 -24.97
N LYS A 19 -14.09 -7.60 -23.75
CA LYS A 19 -14.46 -8.35 -22.55
C LYS A 19 -14.64 -7.43 -21.34
N VAL A 20 -15.69 -6.62 -21.34
CA VAL A 20 -15.91 -5.66 -20.25
C VAL A 20 -16.67 -6.35 -19.11
N ILE A 21 -16.06 -6.43 -17.93
CA ILE A 21 -16.67 -7.05 -16.75
C ILE A 21 -17.45 -6.00 -15.95
N ILE A 22 -18.75 -6.25 -15.76
CA ILE A 22 -19.60 -5.54 -14.80
C ILE A 22 -20.18 -6.54 -13.82
N ALA A 23 -19.67 -6.55 -12.60
CA ALA A 23 -20.15 -7.39 -11.52
C ALA A 23 -20.10 -6.57 -10.21
N PRO A 24 -21.15 -5.79 -9.88
CA PRO A 24 -21.15 -4.86 -8.75
C PRO A 24 -20.80 -5.53 -7.41
N ASP A 25 -21.30 -6.73 -7.19
CA ASP A 25 -21.10 -7.47 -5.95
C ASP A 25 -19.72 -8.17 -5.86
N LEU A 26 -19.01 -8.28 -6.99
CA LEU A 26 -17.73 -8.96 -7.07
C LEU A 26 -16.54 -8.11 -6.65
N LYS A 27 -16.74 -6.79 -6.52
CA LYS A 27 -15.66 -5.83 -6.22
C LYS A 27 -14.44 -6.00 -7.14
N VAL A 28 -14.68 -6.01 -8.44
CA VAL A 28 -13.65 -6.22 -9.49
C VAL A 28 -12.40 -5.38 -9.25
N LYS A 29 -12.55 -4.12 -8.81
CA LYS A 29 -11.43 -3.24 -8.48
C LYS A 29 -10.51 -3.80 -7.38
N ASP A 30 -11.07 -4.49 -6.38
CA ASP A 30 -10.30 -5.08 -5.31
C ASP A 30 -9.51 -6.31 -5.81
N LEU A 31 -10.06 -7.07 -6.76
CA LEU A 31 -9.39 -8.19 -7.40
C LEU A 31 -8.24 -7.70 -8.29
N GLN A 32 -8.49 -6.68 -9.10
CA GLN A 32 -7.46 -5.98 -9.87
C GLN A 32 -6.37 -5.43 -8.95
N ALA A 33 -6.73 -4.84 -7.80
CA ALA A 33 -5.77 -4.35 -6.81
C ALA A 33 -4.86 -5.45 -6.24
N LYS A 34 -5.29 -6.72 -6.30
CA LYS A 34 -4.50 -7.90 -5.94
C LYS A 34 -3.69 -8.50 -7.09
N ASN A 35 -3.57 -7.79 -8.20
CA ASN A 35 -2.87 -8.20 -9.43
C ASN A 35 -3.49 -9.43 -10.13
N MET A 36 -4.78 -9.69 -9.96
CA MET A 36 -5.46 -10.72 -10.74
C MET A 36 -5.63 -10.24 -12.19
N GLU A 37 -5.27 -11.10 -13.12
CA GLU A 37 -5.49 -10.87 -14.56
C GLU A 37 -6.97 -11.02 -14.92
N LEU A 38 -7.35 -10.48 -16.08
CA LEU A 38 -8.75 -10.42 -16.52
C LEU A 38 -9.40 -11.82 -16.57
N ASP A 39 -8.71 -12.80 -17.15
CA ASP A 39 -9.23 -14.16 -17.25
C ASP A 39 -9.36 -14.83 -15.88
N GLU A 40 -8.44 -14.58 -14.93
CA GLU A 40 -8.53 -15.05 -13.55
C GLU A 40 -9.74 -14.45 -12.80
N ILE A 41 -10.06 -13.18 -13.07
CA ILE A 41 -11.24 -12.51 -12.51
C ILE A 41 -12.52 -13.16 -13.05
N ILE A 42 -12.57 -13.49 -14.34
CA ILE A 42 -13.68 -14.17 -14.98
C ILE A 42 -13.87 -15.58 -14.35
N GLU A 43 -12.79 -16.36 -14.26
CA GLU A 43 -12.83 -17.69 -13.63
C GLU A 43 -13.27 -17.61 -12.16
N TYR A 44 -12.78 -16.63 -11.41
CA TYR A 44 -13.21 -16.40 -10.04
C TYR A 44 -14.70 -16.07 -9.94
N ALA A 45 -15.22 -15.24 -10.86
CA ALA A 45 -16.65 -14.89 -10.91
C ALA A 45 -17.49 -16.13 -11.18
N ILE A 46 -17.12 -16.96 -12.16
CA ILE A 46 -17.80 -18.22 -12.49
C ILE A 46 -17.79 -19.17 -11.28
N ALA A 47 -16.66 -19.29 -10.59
CA ALA A 47 -16.55 -20.10 -9.37
C ALA A 47 -17.42 -19.59 -8.21
N LYS A 48 -17.79 -18.30 -8.23
CA LYS A 48 -18.74 -17.68 -7.29
C LYS A 48 -20.20 -17.81 -7.72
N GLY A 49 -20.48 -18.44 -8.87
CA GLY A 49 -21.83 -18.69 -9.37
C GLY A 49 -22.38 -17.61 -10.29
N TYR A 50 -21.57 -16.69 -10.78
CA TYR A 50 -22.00 -15.74 -11.80
C TYR A 50 -22.05 -16.41 -13.17
N ALA A 51 -23.13 -16.19 -13.94
CA ALA A 51 -23.16 -16.60 -15.32
C ALA A 51 -22.38 -15.57 -16.19
N THR A 52 -21.66 -16.08 -17.17
CA THR A 52 -20.80 -15.22 -18.02
C THR A 52 -21.59 -14.15 -18.74
N GLU A 53 -22.79 -14.50 -19.22
CA GLU A 53 -23.73 -13.59 -19.91
C GLU A 53 -24.25 -12.44 -19.02
N ASP A 54 -24.19 -12.61 -17.69
CA ASP A 54 -24.66 -11.60 -16.74
C ASP A 54 -23.56 -10.60 -16.35
N ILE A 55 -22.31 -10.93 -16.59
CA ILE A 55 -21.15 -10.12 -16.13
C ILE A 55 -20.23 -9.63 -17.23
N LEU A 56 -20.24 -10.28 -18.42
CA LEU A 56 -19.40 -9.91 -19.55
C LEU A 56 -20.22 -9.19 -20.60
N PHE A 57 -19.72 -8.03 -20.99
CA PHE A 57 -20.37 -7.17 -22.00
C PHE A 57 -19.37 -6.87 -23.11
N PRO A 58 -19.83 -6.82 -24.37
CA PRO A 58 -18.98 -6.37 -25.47
C PRO A 58 -18.70 -4.87 -25.37
N ALA A 59 -17.58 -4.43 -25.93
CA ALA A 59 -17.15 -3.02 -25.85
C ALA A 59 -18.15 -2.06 -26.51
N ASP A 60 -18.85 -2.50 -27.54
CA ASP A 60 -19.86 -1.71 -28.26
C ASP A 60 -21.17 -1.49 -27.48
N ALA A 61 -21.36 -2.20 -26.37
CA ALA A 61 -22.46 -1.93 -25.43
C ALA A 61 -22.27 -0.61 -24.64
N PHE A 62 -21.09 0.02 -24.76
CA PHE A 62 -20.74 1.24 -24.04
C PHE A 62 -20.60 2.42 -25.02
N CYS A 63 -20.81 3.61 -24.47
CA CYS A 63 -20.65 4.85 -25.21
C CYS A 63 -19.16 5.06 -25.58
N PRO A 64 -18.85 5.36 -26.86
CA PRO A 64 -17.47 5.54 -27.31
C PRO A 64 -16.70 6.63 -26.54
N GLU A 65 -17.40 7.69 -26.10
CA GLU A 65 -16.83 8.78 -25.35
C GLU A 65 -16.29 8.32 -24.00
N PHE A 66 -16.83 7.24 -23.43
CA PHE A 66 -16.31 6.67 -22.19
C PHE A 66 -14.90 6.11 -22.36
N VAL A 67 -14.66 5.42 -23.47
CA VAL A 67 -13.32 4.88 -23.79
C VAL A 67 -12.30 6.01 -24.05
N GLU A 68 -12.73 7.06 -24.75
CA GLU A 68 -11.91 8.26 -24.96
C GLU A 68 -11.54 8.93 -23.64
N MET A 69 -12.50 9.04 -22.71
CA MET A 69 -12.26 9.57 -21.36
C MET A 69 -11.26 8.72 -20.58
N LEU A 70 -11.34 7.38 -20.65
CA LEU A 70 -10.36 6.48 -20.01
C LEU A 70 -8.94 6.71 -20.55
N HIS A 71 -8.79 6.88 -21.85
CA HIS A 71 -7.48 7.20 -22.45
C HIS A 71 -6.96 8.56 -22.00
N HIS A 72 -7.84 9.55 -21.86
CA HIS A 72 -7.50 10.87 -21.36
C HIS A 72 -7.04 10.78 -19.90
N ASP A 73 -7.79 10.11 -19.04
CA ASP A 73 -7.47 9.90 -17.63
C ASP A 73 -6.13 9.16 -17.48
N ARG A 74 -5.89 8.13 -18.29
CA ARG A 74 -4.62 7.42 -18.33
C ARG A 74 -3.45 8.36 -18.64
N ALA A 75 -3.62 9.26 -19.60
CA ALA A 75 -2.57 10.20 -19.98
C ALA A 75 -2.25 11.17 -18.81
N ILE A 76 -3.27 11.66 -18.12
CA ILE A 76 -3.12 12.50 -16.94
C ILE A 76 -2.41 11.72 -15.81
N LEU A 77 -2.88 10.51 -15.51
CA LEU A 77 -2.30 9.67 -14.47
C LEU A 77 -0.84 9.31 -14.74
N LYS A 78 -0.49 9.00 -16.00
CA LYS A 78 0.90 8.77 -16.41
C LYS A 78 1.77 9.99 -16.16
N ARG A 79 1.32 11.18 -16.56
CA ARG A 79 2.05 12.42 -16.33
C ARG A 79 2.25 12.67 -14.84
N LEU A 80 1.17 12.59 -14.04
CA LEU A 80 1.24 12.77 -12.60
C LEU A 80 2.16 11.75 -11.92
N ASN A 81 2.18 10.49 -12.40
CA ASN A 81 3.08 9.49 -11.87
C ASN A 81 4.54 9.80 -12.19
N THR A 82 4.83 10.28 -13.41
CA THR A 82 6.18 10.72 -13.80
C THR A 82 6.63 11.92 -12.98
N ASP A 83 5.77 12.94 -12.84
CA ASP A 83 6.06 14.14 -12.04
C ASP A 83 6.34 13.75 -10.58
N TRP A 84 5.54 12.83 -10.03
CA TRP A 84 5.72 12.32 -8.66
C TRP A 84 7.02 11.51 -8.48
N GLU A 85 7.42 10.74 -9.47
CA GLU A 85 8.69 9.98 -9.44
C GLU A 85 9.92 10.88 -9.56
N GLN A 86 9.77 12.08 -10.12
CA GLN A 86 10.82 13.09 -10.20
C GLN A 86 10.88 13.99 -8.96
N GLU A 87 9.82 13.98 -8.14
CA GLU A 87 9.79 14.75 -6.88
C GLU A 87 10.64 14.03 -5.84
N HIS A 88 11.74 14.67 -5.45
CA HIS A 88 12.68 14.15 -4.45
C HIS A 88 12.53 14.83 -3.10
N ASP A 89 11.81 15.95 -3.06
CA ASP A 89 11.59 16.69 -1.82
C ASP A 89 10.45 16.06 -1.02
N ASP A 90 10.76 15.59 0.17
CA ASP A 90 9.78 15.14 1.16
C ASP A 90 9.90 15.97 2.45
N PRO A 91 9.28 17.16 2.48
CA PRO A 91 9.35 18.05 3.64
C PRO A 91 8.83 17.41 4.93
N LYS A 92 7.88 16.46 4.81
CA LYS A 92 7.33 15.73 5.96
C LYS A 92 8.36 14.76 6.52
N PHE A 93 9.04 14.02 5.65
CA PHE A 93 10.11 13.13 6.07
C PHE A 93 11.33 13.89 6.57
N ASP A 94 11.69 15.00 5.95
CA ASP A 94 12.80 15.85 6.43
C ASP A 94 12.53 16.39 7.83
N LYS A 95 11.29 16.85 8.09
CA LYS A 95 10.90 17.27 9.45
C LYS A 95 10.86 16.11 10.43
N PHE A 96 10.43 14.93 10.00
CA PHE A 96 10.51 13.73 10.80
C PHE A 96 11.96 13.37 11.15
N LYS A 97 12.86 13.41 10.18
CA LYS A 97 14.31 13.14 10.33
C LYS A 97 14.98 14.13 11.31
N GLU A 98 14.62 15.42 11.22
CA GLU A 98 15.06 16.42 12.18
C GLU A 98 14.60 16.08 13.60
N ASN A 99 13.31 15.77 13.78
CA ASN A 99 12.77 15.40 15.07
C ASN A 99 13.34 14.08 15.61
N LEU A 100 13.65 13.12 14.73
CA LEU A 100 14.30 11.87 15.11
C LEU A 100 15.67 12.10 15.73
N ARG A 101 16.42 13.08 15.22
CA ARG A 101 17.75 13.44 15.72
C ARG A 101 17.72 14.22 17.03
N HIS A 102 16.75 15.14 17.20
CA HIS A 102 16.80 16.16 18.22
C HIS A 102 15.69 16.05 19.27
N LYS A 103 14.65 15.30 19.04
CA LYS A 103 13.46 15.31 19.90
C LYS A 103 12.97 13.92 20.31
N PHE A 104 12.79 12.99 19.36
CA PHE A 104 12.11 11.74 19.65
C PHE A 104 12.90 10.80 20.56
N PHE A 105 14.22 10.96 20.62
CA PHE A 105 15.10 10.21 21.51
C PHE A 105 15.76 11.08 22.58
N ASP A 106 15.26 12.30 22.76
CA ASP A 106 15.66 13.14 23.90
C ASP A 106 15.12 12.49 25.20
N LYS A 107 16.00 12.25 26.14
CA LYS A 107 15.67 11.57 27.41
C LYS A 107 14.75 12.35 28.34
N GLU A 108 14.70 13.68 28.19
CA GLU A 108 13.75 14.54 28.93
C GLU A 108 12.33 14.40 28.35
N ILE A 109 12.21 14.17 27.04
CA ILE A 109 10.93 14.04 26.32
C ILE A 109 10.47 12.59 26.28
N ASN A 110 11.38 11.67 25.99
CA ASN A 110 11.14 10.24 25.85
C ASN A 110 12.14 9.43 26.68
N PRO A 111 11.89 9.31 28.00
CA PRO A 111 12.80 8.57 28.89
C PRO A 111 12.98 7.10 28.50
N SER A 112 11.95 6.48 27.92
CA SER A 112 12.00 5.08 27.45
C SER A 112 12.95 4.89 26.28
N GLY A 113 13.12 5.91 25.43
CA GLY A 113 13.87 5.79 24.18
C GLY A 113 13.17 4.88 23.15
N LYS A 114 11.86 4.66 23.28
CA LYS A 114 11.08 3.86 22.34
C LYS A 114 10.16 4.73 21.50
N LEU A 115 10.03 4.42 20.23
CA LEU A 115 9.19 5.14 19.27
C LEU A 115 8.25 4.17 18.56
N VAL A 116 6.98 4.50 18.52
CA VAL A 116 5.96 3.73 17.80
C VAL A 116 5.40 4.60 16.68
N LEU A 117 5.46 4.10 15.46
CA LEU A 117 4.95 4.75 14.25
C LEU A 117 3.79 3.94 13.70
N PHE A 118 2.65 4.59 13.52
CA PHE A 118 1.45 3.98 12.95
C PHE A 118 1.15 4.54 11.56
N SER A 119 0.71 3.66 10.67
CA SER A 119 0.14 4.04 9.38
C SER A 119 -0.91 3.03 8.94
N GLU A 120 -2.02 3.49 8.39
CA GLU A 120 -3.04 2.63 7.76
C GLU A 120 -2.56 2.04 6.42
N SER A 121 -1.57 2.66 5.78
CA SER A 121 -1.03 2.26 4.48
C SER A 121 0.23 1.43 4.64
N VAL A 122 0.22 0.21 4.11
CA VAL A 122 1.40 -0.67 4.03
C VAL A 122 2.51 -0.02 3.20
N ASP A 123 2.16 0.65 2.10
CA ASP A 123 3.13 1.38 1.27
C ASP A 123 3.88 2.45 2.08
N THR A 124 3.17 3.10 3.03
CA THR A 124 3.81 4.09 3.93
C THR A 124 4.73 3.42 4.96
N LEU A 125 4.37 2.23 5.44
CA LEU A 125 5.23 1.47 6.34
C LEU A 125 6.52 1.03 5.63
N ASP A 126 6.40 0.48 4.42
CA ASP A 126 7.53 0.08 3.58
C ASP A 126 8.44 1.28 3.29
N TYR A 127 7.85 2.41 2.90
CA TYR A 127 8.58 3.65 2.67
C TYR A 127 9.36 4.12 3.92
N LEU A 128 8.70 4.16 5.08
CA LEU A 128 9.35 4.60 6.32
C LEU A 128 10.45 3.62 6.75
N TYR A 129 10.22 2.33 6.61
CA TYR A 129 11.20 1.30 6.92
C TYR A 129 12.45 1.44 6.05
N ASP A 130 12.27 1.57 4.73
CA ASP A 130 13.37 1.76 3.78
C ASP A 130 14.17 3.03 4.09
N ARG A 131 13.49 4.15 4.31
CA ARG A 131 14.14 5.43 4.60
C ARG A 131 14.89 5.41 5.94
N LEU A 132 14.33 4.78 6.97
CA LEU A 132 14.99 4.66 8.27
C LEU A 132 16.22 3.74 8.22
N THR A 133 16.11 2.61 7.53
CA THR A 133 17.19 1.61 7.48
C THR A 133 18.24 1.97 6.47
N ASN A 134 17.90 2.32 5.24
CA ASN A 134 18.84 2.53 4.15
C ASN A 134 19.36 3.97 4.05
N GLU A 135 18.50 4.99 4.28
CA GLU A 135 18.96 6.37 4.19
C GLU A 135 19.58 6.87 5.51
N ILE A 136 18.89 6.61 6.65
CA ILE A 136 19.36 7.07 7.97
C ILE A 136 20.37 6.10 8.58
N GLY A 137 20.37 4.83 8.14
CA GLY A 137 21.26 3.78 8.62
C GLY A 137 20.87 3.20 9.99
N ARG A 138 19.58 3.26 10.36
CA ARG A 138 19.08 2.67 11.60
C ARG A 138 18.98 1.16 11.48
N THR A 139 19.50 0.43 12.45
CA THR A 139 19.43 -1.04 12.52
C THR A 139 18.43 -1.53 13.57
N ASP A 140 17.87 -0.62 14.36
CA ASP A 140 16.99 -0.88 15.51
C ASP A 140 15.50 -0.62 15.19
N VAL A 141 15.10 -0.85 13.93
CA VAL A 141 13.73 -0.66 13.43
C VAL A 141 13.06 -2.01 13.23
N LEU A 142 11.91 -2.21 13.89
CA LEU A 142 11.06 -3.39 13.75
C LEU A 142 9.81 -3.03 12.94
N MET A 143 9.61 -3.69 11.80
CA MET A 143 8.38 -3.53 11.01
C MET A 143 7.40 -4.66 11.31
N VAL A 144 6.19 -4.29 11.74
CA VAL A 144 5.13 -5.20 12.12
C VAL A 144 3.89 -4.97 11.27
N THR A 145 3.40 -6.05 10.66
CA THR A 145 2.20 -6.08 9.82
C THR A 145 1.29 -7.22 10.27
N ALA A 146 0.06 -7.27 9.79
CA ALA A 146 -0.87 -8.37 10.06
C ALA A 146 -0.27 -9.76 9.76
N SER A 147 0.55 -9.85 8.69
CA SER A 147 1.15 -11.11 8.25
C SER A 147 2.26 -11.64 9.15
N ASN A 148 2.98 -10.76 9.87
CA ASN A 148 4.15 -11.15 10.66
C ASN A 148 4.00 -10.96 12.17
N ARG A 149 2.96 -10.27 12.65
CA ARG A 149 2.81 -9.90 14.07
C ARG A 149 2.83 -11.12 15.01
N ASN A 150 2.20 -12.23 14.63
CA ASN A 150 2.17 -13.43 15.47
C ASN A 150 3.57 -14.04 15.64
N ARG A 151 4.37 -14.03 14.58
CA ARG A 151 5.77 -14.48 14.60
C ARG A 151 6.65 -13.55 15.45
N LEU A 152 6.36 -12.26 15.42
CA LEU A 152 7.15 -11.23 16.11
C LEU A 152 6.62 -10.92 17.52
N ALA A 153 5.57 -11.59 17.99
CA ALA A 153 4.92 -11.28 19.27
C ALA A 153 5.89 -11.29 20.47
N GLN A 154 6.84 -12.24 20.49
CA GLN A 154 7.84 -12.32 21.54
C GLN A 154 8.82 -11.13 21.45
N THR A 155 9.35 -10.84 20.28
CA THR A 155 10.27 -9.70 20.02
C THR A 155 9.61 -8.37 20.41
N ILE A 156 8.31 -8.21 20.09
CA ILE A 156 7.54 -7.01 20.46
C ILE A 156 7.48 -6.88 21.97
N ARG A 157 7.15 -7.95 22.70
CA ARG A 157 7.11 -7.94 24.16
C ARG A 157 8.46 -7.60 24.77
N GLU A 158 9.51 -8.24 24.31
CA GLU A 158 10.87 -8.05 24.83
C GLU A 158 11.36 -6.61 24.67
N ASN A 159 10.98 -5.94 23.58
CA ASN A 159 11.50 -4.61 23.27
C ASN A 159 10.55 -3.45 23.61
N PHE A 160 9.23 -3.69 23.66
CA PHE A 160 8.24 -2.60 23.75
C PHE A 160 7.21 -2.74 24.87
N ASP A 161 7.13 -3.88 25.56
CA ASP A 161 6.23 -4.03 26.71
C ASP A 161 6.97 -3.62 28.00
N ALA A 162 6.54 -2.51 28.59
CA ALA A 162 7.13 -1.98 29.83
C ALA A 162 6.97 -2.91 31.03
N ASN A 163 6.01 -3.84 31.00
CA ASN A 163 5.76 -4.81 32.07
C ASN A 163 6.53 -6.13 31.86
N TYR A 164 7.10 -6.33 30.67
CA TYR A 164 7.87 -7.52 30.37
C TYR A 164 9.32 -7.32 30.81
N LYS A 165 9.78 -8.15 31.73
CA LYS A 165 11.16 -8.10 32.21
C LYS A 165 12.08 -8.72 31.16
N SER A 166 12.63 -7.88 30.31
CA SER A 166 13.63 -8.25 29.31
C SER A 166 14.74 -7.21 29.30
N ASP A 167 15.95 -7.66 29.11
CA ASP A 167 17.11 -6.79 28.90
C ASP A 167 17.34 -6.52 27.39
N SER A 168 16.42 -6.92 26.52
CA SER A 168 16.53 -6.71 25.09
C SER A 168 16.38 -5.23 24.72
N MET A 169 17.42 -4.69 24.08
CA MET A 169 17.45 -3.31 23.56
C MET A 169 17.71 -3.32 22.06
N GLU A 170 17.36 -4.41 21.39
CA GLU A 170 17.64 -4.60 19.96
C GLU A 170 16.86 -3.61 19.08
N TYR A 171 15.58 -3.35 19.45
CA TYR A 171 14.71 -2.46 18.69
C TYR A 171 14.25 -1.28 19.53
N ASN A 172 14.41 -0.07 18.98
CA ASN A 172 13.91 1.17 19.61
C ASN A 172 12.80 1.81 18.80
N ILE A 173 12.63 1.45 17.54
CA ILE A 173 11.55 1.93 16.67
C ILE A 173 10.69 0.74 16.25
N ILE A 174 9.39 0.85 16.42
CA ILE A 174 8.42 -0.06 15.82
C ILE A 174 7.55 0.70 14.81
N ILE A 175 7.40 0.14 13.62
CA ILE A 175 6.53 0.65 12.56
C ILE A 175 5.43 -0.38 12.35
N THR A 176 4.17 0.02 12.48
CA THR A 176 3.04 -0.91 12.43
C THR A 176 1.81 -0.29 11.80
N SER A 177 0.94 -1.14 11.21
CA SER A 177 -0.42 -0.77 10.84
C SER A 177 -1.38 -1.07 12.01
N ASP A 178 -2.53 -0.38 12.02
CA ASP A 178 -3.66 -0.75 12.86
C ASP A 178 -4.18 -2.12 12.43
N VAL A 179 -3.87 -3.16 13.21
CA VAL A 179 -4.32 -4.53 12.97
C VAL A 179 -4.73 -5.17 14.29
#